data_10ce46a200e4c95a843e7c2e1b2e15a6
#
_entry.id   10ce46a200e4c95a843e7c2e1b2e15a6
#
_cell.length_a   1.000
_cell.length_b   1.000
_cell.length_c   1.000
_cell.angle_alpha   90.00
_cell.angle_beta   90.00
_cell.angle_gamma   90.00
#
_symmetry.space_group_name_H-M   'P 1'
#
loop_
_entity.id
_entity.type
_entity.pdbx_description
1 polymer ?
#
loop_
_entity_poly.entity_id
_entity_poly.type
_entity_poly.pdbx_seq_one_letter_code
_entity_poly.pdbx_strand_id
1 'polypeptide(L)'
;DCIINWPTTWQASIRLGQKLVSEGVIGKVYRFQFRNPDSLGPFSYGQVMTDRQLGKEWWHQEAAGGGSMLDYCCYGTILSNWYLGEKPLGVYGLKANFNHRFGDAEDYASLMVRYPEAVSILEGTWNTVSSGYDSGPIVWGEKGALIVENGGDHGIHANVSVYHDRYSTTPNEVYSSDDYPLPAGRSNLAEEVFHHLETGEPLHATMDLNNNLWSAAMLDAGLRSSRSL
;
A
#
# COMPACT_ATOMS: atom_id res chain seq x y z
N ASP A 1 -13.03 1.29 -20.64
CA ASP A 1 -12.23 0.68 -19.59
C ASP A 1 -11.99 1.69 -18.48
N CYS A 2 -11.98 1.25 -17.23
CA CYS A 2 -11.61 2.06 -16.06
C CYS A 2 -10.23 1.59 -15.60
N ILE A 3 -9.28 2.51 -15.57
CA ILE A 3 -7.89 2.23 -15.19
C ILE A 3 -7.53 3.10 -13.99
N ILE A 4 -7.09 2.48 -12.91
CA ILE A 4 -6.67 3.18 -11.69
C ILE A 4 -5.16 3.08 -11.58
N ASN A 5 -4.49 4.24 -11.46
CA ASN A 5 -3.05 4.30 -11.28
C ASN A 5 -2.67 4.21 -9.80
N TRP A 6 -1.76 3.30 -9.50
CA TRP A 6 -1.17 3.15 -8.18
C TRP A 6 0.34 3.42 -8.28
N PRO A 7 0.86 4.55 -7.76
CA PRO A 7 2.29 4.85 -7.81
C PRO A 7 3.19 3.72 -7.31
N THR A 8 2.77 2.98 -6.29
CA THR A 8 3.49 1.82 -5.76
C THR A 8 3.68 0.68 -6.77
N THR A 9 2.82 0.59 -7.80
CA THR A 9 2.98 -0.39 -8.88
C THR A 9 4.28 -0.21 -9.66
N TRP A 10 4.79 1.02 -9.71
CA TRP A 10 5.97 1.39 -10.48
C TRP A 10 7.26 1.39 -9.64
N GLN A 11 7.21 0.82 -8.45
CA GLN A 11 8.39 0.61 -7.60
C GLN A 11 8.93 -0.80 -7.83
N ALA A 12 10.17 -0.88 -8.32
CA ALA A 12 10.81 -2.16 -8.66
C ALA A 12 10.93 -3.08 -7.43
N SER A 13 11.21 -2.51 -6.25
CA SER A 13 11.30 -3.26 -4.99
C SER A 13 9.98 -3.92 -4.59
N ILE A 14 8.85 -3.22 -4.77
CA ILE A 14 7.51 -3.79 -4.48
C ILE A 14 7.18 -4.92 -5.45
N ARG A 15 7.49 -4.76 -6.75
CA ARG A 15 7.32 -5.85 -7.72
C ARG A 15 8.24 -7.03 -7.43
N LEU A 16 9.49 -6.77 -7.05
CA LEU A 16 10.45 -7.81 -6.64
C LEU A 16 9.93 -8.58 -5.41
N GLY A 17 9.44 -7.87 -4.39
CA GLY A 17 8.86 -8.51 -3.21
C GLY A 17 7.70 -9.45 -3.56
N GLN A 18 6.78 -9.02 -4.43
CA GLN A 18 5.67 -9.85 -4.89
C GLN A 18 6.16 -11.06 -5.71
N LYS A 19 7.15 -10.85 -6.58
CA LYS A 19 7.77 -11.94 -7.35
C LYS A 19 8.32 -13.02 -6.43
N LEU A 20 9.13 -12.64 -5.42
CA LEU A 20 9.69 -13.60 -4.45
C LEU A 20 8.61 -14.33 -3.65
N VAL A 21 7.52 -13.64 -3.28
CA VAL A 21 6.35 -14.28 -2.66
C VAL A 21 5.72 -15.32 -3.61
N SER A 22 5.50 -14.96 -4.87
CA SER A 22 4.88 -15.86 -5.86
C SER A 22 5.77 -17.06 -6.19
N GLU A 23 7.08 -16.92 -6.10
CA GLU A 23 8.07 -18.00 -6.26
C GLU A 23 8.16 -18.91 -5.02
N GLY A 24 7.44 -18.57 -3.94
CA GLY A 24 7.36 -19.41 -2.75
C GLY A 24 8.58 -19.33 -1.84
N VAL A 25 9.40 -18.28 -1.94
CA VAL A 25 10.62 -18.10 -1.14
C VAL A 25 10.34 -18.21 0.37
N ILE A 26 9.23 -17.62 0.82
CA ILE A 26 8.80 -17.66 2.23
C ILE A 26 7.70 -18.70 2.50
N GLY A 27 7.38 -19.56 1.52
CA GLY A 27 6.31 -20.54 1.62
C GLY A 27 4.90 -19.93 1.57
N LYS A 28 3.90 -20.65 2.09
CA LYS A 28 2.52 -20.17 2.15
C LYS A 28 2.41 -18.94 3.03
N VAL A 29 1.87 -17.86 2.47
CA VAL A 29 1.70 -16.59 3.20
C VAL A 29 0.48 -16.65 4.10
N TYR A 30 0.59 -16.11 5.31
CA TYR A 30 -0.51 -15.98 6.27
C TYR A 30 -0.63 -14.60 6.91
N ARG A 31 0.35 -13.69 6.69
CA ARG A 31 0.25 -12.30 7.14
C ARG A 31 0.91 -11.34 6.16
N PHE A 32 0.25 -10.24 5.90
CA PHE A 32 0.74 -9.10 5.13
C PHE A 32 0.60 -7.82 5.95
N GLN A 33 1.57 -6.94 5.88
CA GLN A 33 1.50 -5.63 6.52
C GLN A 33 2.03 -4.55 5.59
N PHE A 34 1.37 -3.42 5.58
CA PHE A 34 1.80 -2.22 4.87
C PHE A 34 1.42 -0.97 5.64
N ARG A 35 2.33 0.01 5.66
CA ARG A 35 2.11 1.33 6.24
C ARG A 35 2.35 2.40 5.18
N ASN A 36 1.54 3.44 5.22
CA ASN A 36 1.76 4.65 4.43
C ASN A 36 1.78 5.86 5.38
N PRO A 37 2.96 6.24 5.89
CA PRO A 37 3.11 7.32 6.86
C PRO A 37 3.40 8.66 6.20
N ASP A 38 2.80 9.72 6.71
CA ASP A 38 3.14 11.11 6.41
C ASP A 38 2.96 11.98 7.67
N SER A 39 3.47 13.19 7.63
CA SER A 39 3.44 14.11 8.78
C SER A 39 2.37 15.19 8.71
N LEU A 40 1.76 15.42 7.55
CA LEU A 40 0.80 16.52 7.33
C LEU A 40 -0.42 16.15 6.50
N GLY A 41 -0.39 15.02 5.82
CA GLY A 41 -1.36 14.68 4.78
C GLY A 41 -1.17 15.47 3.48
N PRO A 42 -2.01 15.23 2.48
CA PRO A 42 -1.86 15.82 1.16
C PRO A 42 -2.12 17.33 1.14
N PHE A 43 -1.46 18.01 0.21
CA PHE A 43 -1.65 19.43 -0.06
C PHE A 43 -1.30 19.75 -1.51
N SER A 44 -1.84 20.86 -2.03
CA SER A 44 -1.54 21.31 -3.39
C SER A 44 -0.09 21.78 -3.51
N TYR A 45 0.73 21.06 -4.25
CA TYR A 45 2.15 21.37 -4.43
C TYR A 45 2.37 22.75 -5.05
N GLY A 46 3.43 23.43 -4.60
CA GLY A 46 3.84 24.73 -5.12
C GLY A 46 3.11 25.94 -4.53
N GLN A 47 2.24 25.74 -3.54
CA GLN A 47 1.58 26.82 -2.82
C GLN A 47 1.90 26.79 -1.34
N VAL A 48 2.22 27.95 -0.78
CA VAL A 48 2.25 28.13 0.68
C VAL A 48 0.81 28.36 1.12
N MET A 49 0.24 27.41 1.84
CA MET A 49 -1.16 27.45 2.28
C MET A 49 -1.24 27.69 3.79
N THR A 50 -2.22 28.47 4.19
CA THR A 50 -2.59 28.59 5.60
C THR A 50 -3.43 27.39 6.03
N ASP A 51 -3.47 27.07 7.34
CA ASP A 51 -4.30 26.01 7.90
C ASP A 51 -5.78 26.13 7.44
N ARG A 52 -6.29 27.36 7.33
CA ARG A 52 -7.64 27.63 6.82
C ARG A 52 -7.83 27.26 5.35
N GLN A 53 -6.80 27.40 4.52
CA GLN A 53 -6.86 27.02 3.10
C GLN A 53 -6.76 25.53 2.97
N LEU A 54 -5.83 24.90 3.69
CA LEU A 54 -5.69 23.44 3.75
C LEU A 54 -6.99 22.77 4.18
N GLY A 55 -7.66 23.26 5.22
CA GLY A 55 -8.92 22.69 5.68
C GLY A 55 -10.10 22.82 4.70
N LYS A 56 -9.94 23.55 3.60
CA LYS A 56 -10.93 23.62 2.51
C LYS A 56 -10.65 22.64 1.38
N GLU A 57 -9.49 22.03 1.36
CA GLU A 57 -9.16 21.01 0.37
C GLU A 57 -9.96 19.74 0.64
N TRP A 58 -10.45 19.06 -0.39
CA TRP A 58 -11.38 17.95 -0.30
C TRP A 58 -10.84 16.78 0.55
N TRP A 59 -9.55 16.50 0.48
CA TRP A 59 -8.94 15.41 1.25
C TRP A 59 -8.89 15.65 2.76
N HIS A 60 -9.05 16.91 3.22
CA HIS A 60 -9.16 17.24 4.64
C HIS A 60 -10.61 17.34 5.15
N GLN A 61 -11.58 16.99 4.31
CA GLN A 61 -13.01 17.04 4.64
C GLN A 61 -13.64 15.64 4.57
N GLU A 62 -14.14 15.13 5.69
CA GLU A 62 -14.79 13.80 5.75
C GLU A 62 -15.97 13.72 4.77
N ALA A 63 -16.78 14.76 4.71
CA ALA A 63 -17.95 14.79 3.83
C ALA A 63 -17.60 14.75 2.33
N ALA A 64 -16.38 15.14 1.96
CA ALA A 64 -15.88 15.09 0.59
C ALA A 64 -15.16 13.76 0.25
N GLY A 65 -15.09 12.84 1.19
CA GLY A 65 -14.38 11.58 1.03
C GLY A 65 -12.88 11.71 1.36
N GLY A 66 -12.50 12.70 2.16
CA GLY A 66 -11.15 12.86 2.69
C GLY A 66 -10.86 11.91 3.85
N GLY A 67 -9.62 11.94 4.31
CA GLY A 67 -9.13 11.18 5.45
C GLY A 67 -8.09 10.14 5.10
N SER A 68 -7.24 9.84 6.06
CA SER A 68 -6.09 8.94 5.88
C SER A 68 -6.50 7.49 5.54
N MET A 69 -7.73 7.07 5.89
CA MET A 69 -8.22 5.75 5.52
C MET A 69 -8.39 5.61 4.01
N LEU A 70 -9.06 6.57 3.37
CA LEU A 70 -9.30 6.51 1.93
C LEU A 70 -8.04 6.87 1.14
N ASP A 71 -7.29 7.86 1.60
CA ASP A 71 -6.14 8.39 0.87
C ASP A 71 -4.88 7.51 1.03
N TYR A 72 -4.64 6.94 2.22
CA TYR A 72 -3.38 6.21 2.50
C TYR A 72 -3.55 4.71 2.71
N CYS A 73 -4.62 4.23 3.36
CA CYS A 73 -4.82 2.78 3.44
C CYS A 73 -5.14 2.14 2.08
N CYS A 74 -5.56 2.90 1.07
CA CYS A 74 -5.85 2.41 -0.27
C CYS A 74 -4.64 1.72 -0.92
N TYR A 75 -3.44 2.21 -0.71
CA TYR A 75 -2.21 1.57 -1.20
C TYR A 75 -2.02 0.18 -0.58
N GLY A 76 -2.26 0.06 0.73
CA GLY A 76 -2.20 -1.23 1.42
C GLY A 76 -3.27 -2.21 0.94
N THR A 77 -4.49 -1.74 0.66
CA THR A 77 -5.58 -2.61 0.20
C THR A 77 -5.29 -3.23 -1.16
N ILE A 78 -4.81 -2.44 -2.12
CA ILE A 78 -4.48 -2.96 -3.46
C ILE A 78 -3.25 -3.88 -3.41
N LEU A 79 -2.22 -3.52 -2.63
CA LEU A 79 -1.03 -4.35 -2.49
C LEU A 79 -1.33 -5.68 -1.81
N SER A 80 -2.13 -5.69 -0.73
CA SER A 80 -2.49 -6.94 -0.05
C SER A 80 -3.28 -7.88 -0.94
N ASN A 81 -4.24 -7.39 -1.72
CA ASN A 81 -4.95 -8.20 -2.70
C ASN A 81 -4.01 -8.82 -3.75
N TRP A 82 -3.07 -8.03 -4.25
CA TRP A 82 -2.12 -8.50 -5.26
C TRP A 82 -1.11 -9.50 -4.70
N TYR A 83 -0.57 -9.26 -3.49
CA TYR A 83 0.40 -10.17 -2.87
C TYR A 83 -0.21 -11.48 -2.41
N LEU A 84 -1.44 -11.44 -1.88
CA LEU A 84 -2.12 -12.62 -1.38
C LEU A 84 -2.86 -13.40 -2.47
N GLY A 85 -3.26 -12.73 -3.56
CA GLY A 85 -4.00 -13.36 -4.66
C GLY A 85 -5.38 -13.88 -4.27
N GLU A 86 -5.95 -13.40 -3.15
CA GLU A 86 -7.19 -13.90 -2.56
C GLU A 86 -8.22 -12.79 -2.39
N LYS A 87 -9.49 -13.16 -2.44
CA LYS A 87 -10.61 -12.23 -2.17
C LYS A 87 -10.73 -11.98 -0.67
N PRO A 88 -10.82 -10.71 -0.21
CA PRO A 88 -11.06 -10.39 1.19
C PRO A 88 -12.45 -10.86 1.66
N LEU A 89 -12.54 -11.34 2.90
CA LEU A 89 -13.77 -11.86 3.53
C LEU A 89 -14.41 -10.87 4.48
N GLY A 90 -13.62 -10.01 5.13
CA GLY A 90 -14.12 -9.05 6.09
C GLY A 90 -13.05 -8.07 6.53
N VAL A 91 -13.48 -6.92 7.02
CA VAL A 91 -12.60 -5.82 7.43
C VAL A 91 -13.04 -5.28 8.77
N TYR A 92 -12.10 -5.07 9.67
CA TYR A 92 -12.22 -4.25 10.85
C TYR A 92 -11.43 -2.96 10.62
N GLY A 93 -12.05 -1.80 10.82
CA GLY A 93 -11.46 -0.49 10.63
C GLY A 93 -11.46 0.33 11.91
N LEU A 94 -10.38 1.06 12.12
CA LEU A 94 -10.26 2.10 13.16
C LEU A 94 -9.81 3.39 12.50
N LYS A 95 -10.39 4.53 12.91
CA LYS A 95 -9.93 5.85 12.51
C LYS A 95 -9.98 6.82 13.68
N ALA A 96 -9.09 7.80 13.69
CA ALA A 96 -9.03 8.83 14.71
C ALA A 96 -8.40 10.11 14.16
N ASN A 97 -8.73 11.23 14.77
CA ASN A 97 -8.05 12.50 14.55
C ASN A 97 -7.27 12.84 15.82
N PHE A 98 -5.94 12.75 15.76
CA PHE A 98 -5.08 13.00 16.92
C PHE A 98 -4.40 14.36 16.88
N ASN A 99 -3.97 14.81 15.71
CA ASN A 99 -3.15 16.01 15.57
C ASN A 99 -3.46 16.82 14.30
N HIS A 100 -4.47 16.42 13.54
CA HIS A 100 -4.83 17.12 12.31
C HIS A 100 -5.41 18.50 12.62
N ARG A 101 -4.79 19.54 12.10
CA ARG A 101 -5.14 20.93 12.39
C ARG A 101 -6.09 21.55 11.37
N PHE A 102 -6.31 20.86 10.25
CA PHE A 102 -7.11 21.37 9.13
C PHE A 102 -8.26 20.43 8.85
N GLY A 103 -9.45 20.96 8.67
CA GLY A 103 -10.63 20.18 8.35
C GLY A 103 -11.10 19.26 9.49
N ASP A 104 -11.90 18.25 9.14
CA ASP A 104 -12.53 17.31 10.07
C ASP A 104 -12.24 15.84 9.74
N ALA A 105 -11.49 15.59 8.67
CA ALA A 105 -11.07 14.24 8.30
C ALA A 105 -10.06 13.65 9.30
N GLU A 106 -10.02 12.35 9.43
CA GLU A 106 -9.07 11.65 10.30
C GLU A 106 -7.63 11.71 9.77
N ASP A 107 -6.67 11.78 10.69
CA ASP A 107 -5.23 11.77 10.42
C ASP A 107 -4.55 10.43 10.73
N TYR A 108 -5.32 9.49 11.28
CA TYR A 108 -4.90 8.12 11.55
C TYR A 108 -6.00 7.14 11.14
N ALA A 109 -5.61 6.11 10.43
CA ALA A 109 -6.48 4.97 10.12
C ALA A 109 -5.71 3.66 10.10
N SER A 110 -6.39 2.59 10.49
CA SER A 110 -5.90 1.23 10.32
C SER A 110 -7.02 0.29 9.90
N LEU A 111 -6.65 -0.70 9.07
CA LEU A 111 -7.54 -1.77 8.64
C LEU A 111 -6.91 -3.12 9.00
N MET A 112 -7.70 -4.01 9.58
CA MET A 112 -7.38 -5.42 9.70
C MET A 112 -8.29 -6.19 8.78
N VAL A 113 -7.72 -6.86 7.79
CA VAL A 113 -8.46 -7.55 6.73
C VAL A 113 -8.29 -9.05 6.87
N ARG A 114 -9.40 -9.78 6.85
CA ARG A 114 -9.43 -11.25 6.87
C ARG A 114 -9.54 -11.78 5.45
N TYR A 115 -8.62 -12.65 5.07
CA TYR A 115 -8.67 -13.49 3.87
C TYR A 115 -8.95 -14.95 4.26
N PRO A 116 -9.23 -15.86 3.32
CA PRO A 116 -9.46 -17.27 3.63
C PRO A 116 -8.36 -17.89 4.48
N GLU A 117 -7.10 -17.64 4.14
CA GLU A 117 -5.94 -18.25 4.80
C GLU A 117 -4.92 -17.23 5.36
N ALA A 118 -5.18 -15.94 5.21
CA ALA A 118 -4.30 -14.88 5.65
C ALA A 118 -5.02 -13.72 6.34
N VAL A 119 -4.24 -12.83 6.94
CA VAL A 119 -4.69 -11.53 7.41
C VAL A 119 -3.76 -10.44 6.89
N SER A 120 -4.29 -9.24 6.64
CA SER A 120 -3.47 -8.07 6.45
C SER A 120 -3.73 -6.99 7.49
N ILE A 121 -2.67 -6.23 7.82
CA ILE A 121 -2.72 -5.06 8.70
C ILE A 121 -2.22 -3.89 7.87
N LEU A 122 -3.10 -2.91 7.68
CA LEU A 122 -2.86 -1.75 6.83
C LEU A 122 -3.00 -0.49 7.66
N GLU A 123 -2.06 0.43 7.53
CA GLU A 123 -2.05 1.68 8.28
C GLU A 123 -1.83 2.85 7.32
N GLY A 124 -2.61 3.91 7.52
CA GLY A 124 -2.45 5.19 6.85
C GLY A 124 -2.43 6.31 7.86
N THR A 125 -1.41 7.17 7.85
CA THR A 125 -1.28 8.24 8.84
C THR A 125 -0.81 9.54 8.24
N TRP A 126 -1.33 10.65 8.76
CA TRP A 126 -0.90 12.01 8.46
C TRP A 126 -0.26 12.72 9.67
N ASN A 127 0.07 11.96 10.70
CA ASN A 127 0.61 12.45 11.97
C ASN A 127 1.94 11.80 12.36
N THR A 128 2.62 11.16 11.40
CA THR A 128 3.86 10.42 11.62
C THR A 128 5.07 11.23 11.12
N VAL A 129 5.87 11.76 12.02
CA VAL A 129 7.08 12.54 11.69
C VAL A 129 8.19 11.65 11.09
N SER A 130 8.26 10.40 11.54
CA SER A 130 9.21 9.41 11.04
C SER A 130 8.59 8.03 11.07
N SER A 131 8.81 7.24 10.04
CA SER A 131 8.28 5.87 10.00
C SER A 131 8.85 4.96 11.09
N GLY A 132 10.07 5.25 11.58
CA GLY A 132 10.74 4.46 12.61
C GLY A 132 11.17 3.06 12.17
N TYR A 133 10.46 2.45 11.23
CA TYR A 133 10.76 1.17 10.59
C TYR A 133 10.18 1.13 9.17
N ASP A 134 10.50 0.10 8.40
CA ASP A 134 10.07 0.00 7.00
C ASP A 134 8.55 0.03 6.85
N SER A 135 8.09 0.76 5.84
CA SER A 135 6.67 0.82 5.48
C SER A 135 6.17 -0.49 4.91
N GLY A 136 7.08 -1.29 4.37
CA GLY A 136 6.78 -2.56 3.74
C GLY A 136 6.47 -2.42 2.25
N PRO A 137 5.91 -3.48 1.65
CA PRO A 137 5.29 -4.67 2.25
C PRO A 137 6.19 -5.46 3.19
N ILE A 138 5.63 -5.89 4.33
CA ILE A 138 6.23 -6.90 5.20
C ILE A 138 5.32 -8.13 5.14
N VAL A 139 5.89 -9.28 4.76
CA VAL A 139 5.12 -10.50 4.50
C VAL A 139 5.67 -11.64 5.31
N TRP A 140 4.80 -12.39 5.99
CA TRP A 140 5.16 -13.57 6.76
C TRP A 140 4.51 -14.81 6.17
N GLY A 141 5.34 -15.79 5.93
CA GLY A 141 4.94 -17.10 5.42
C GLY A 141 5.44 -18.25 6.29
N GLU A 142 5.13 -19.44 5.87
CA GLU A 142 5.46 -20.69 6.56
C GLU A 142 6.98 -20.89 6.75
N LYS A 143 7.80 -20.45 5.77
CA LYS A 143 9.24 -20.67 5.72
C LYS A 143 10.08 -19.44 6.07
N GLY A 144 9.45 -18.29 6.35
CA GLY A 144 10.19 -17.09 6.66
C GLY A 144 9.37 -15.82 6.55
N ALA A 145 10.07 -14.70 6.58
CA ALA A 145 9.51 -13.36 6.38
C ALA A 145 10.27 -12.61 5.30
N LEU A 146 9.58 -11.72 4.63
CA LEU A 146 10.11 -10.85 3.59
C LEU A 146 9.79 -9.40 3.95
N ILE A 147 10.76 -8.52 3.83
CA ILE A 147 10.62 -7.08 4.08
C ILE A 147 11.06 -6.33 2.82
N VAL A 148 10.18 -5.54 2.25
CA VAL A 148 10.55 -4.51 1.27
C VAL A 148 11.00 -3.30 2.05
N GLU A 149 12.28 -2.97 1.98
CA GLU A 149 12.90 -1.88 2.75
C GLU A 149 12.50 -0.51 2.20
N ASN A 150 12.49 0.49 3.06
CA ASN A 150 12.36 1.88 2.64
C ASN A 150 13.64 2.30 1.94
N GLY A 151 13.61 2.35 0.63
CA GLY A 151 14.72 2.92 -0.15
C GLY A 151 14.70 4.45 -0.12
N GLY A 152 15.88 5.08 -0.31
CA GLY A 152 15.95 6.47 -0.75
C GLY A 152 15.10 6.67 -2.02
N ASP A 153 14.81 7.89 -2.42
CA ASP A 153 14.05 8.19 -3.64
C ASP A 153 12.73 7.43 -3.78
N HIS A 154 11.92 7.43 -2.71
CA HIS A 154 10.58 6.81 -2.69
C HIS A 154 10.57 5.30 -3.05
N GLY A 155 11.60 4.56 -2.67
CA GLY A 155 11.69 3.11 -2.88
C GLY A 155 12.16 2.70 -4.27
N ILE A 156 12.70 3.62 -5.08
CA ILE A 156 13.25 3.30 -6.40
C ILE A 156 14.48 2.40 -6.27
N HIS A 157 15.37 2.71 -5.32
CA HIS A 157 16.54 1.91 -4.98
C HIS A 157 16.38 1.29 -3.59
N ALA A 158 15.65 0.21 -3.49
CA ALA A 158 15.39 -0.46 -2.23
C ALA A 158 15.72 -1.94 -2.31
N ASN A 159 16.10 -2.51 -1.18
CA ASN A 159 16.32 -3.94 -1.05
C ASN A 159 15.04 -4.66 -0.66
N VAL A 160 15.03 -5.96 -0.93
CA VAL A 160 14.08 -6.90 -0.37
C VAL A 160 14.87 -7.90 0.47
N SER A 161 14.66 -7.85 1.78
CA SER A 161 15.33 -8.70 2.75
C SER A 161 14.47 -9.89 3.11
N VAL A 162 15.08 -11.10 3.11
CA VAL A 162 14.42 -12.37 3.44
C VAL A 162 15.04 -12.99 4.69
N TYR A 163 14.18 -13.42 5.59
CA TYR A 163 14.54 -13.99 6.90
C TYR A 163 13.95 -15.40 7.04
N HIS A 164 14.81 -16.39 7.27
CA HIS A 164 14.39 -17.78 7.49
C HIS A 164 14.65 -18.23 8.94
N ASP A 165 15.44 -17.47 9.69
CA ASP A 165 15.75 -17.78 11.08
C ASP A 165 14.90 -16.92 12.03
N ARG A 166 14.19 -17.58 12.93
CA ARG A 166 13.31 -16.97 13.92
C ARG A 166 13.99 -15.93 14.81
N TYR A 167 15.27 -16.12 15.10
CA TYR A 167 16.01 -15.29 16.05
C TYR A 167 17.02 -14.36 15.39
N SER A 168 17.18 -14.43 14.07
CA SER A 168 18.11 -13.58 13.36
C SER A 168 17.52 -12.17 13.19
N THR A 169 18.33 -11.17 13.48
CA THR A 169 18.08 -9.77 13.11
C THR A 169 18.78 -9.40 11.81
N THR A 170 19.58 -10.30 11.26
CA THR A 170 20.26 -10.15 9.97
C THR A 170 19.52 -10.96 8.93
N PRO A 171 19.21 -10.41 7.76
CA PRO A 171 18.58 -11.16 6.69
C PRO A 171 19.46 -12.32 6.21
N ASN A 172 18.84 -13.43 5.85
CA ASN A 172 19.53 -14.57 5.24
C ASN A 172 19.87 -14.28 3.77
N GLU A 173 18.98 -13.53 3.10
CA GLU A 173 19.14 -13.16 1.70
C GLU A 173 18.72 -11.69 1.54
N VAL A 174 19.42 -10.97 0.66
CA VAL A 174 19.11 -9.58 0.30
C VAL A 174 19.12 -9.48 -1.22
N TYR A 175 18.03 -9.00 -1.78
CA TYR A 175 17.85 -8.78 -3.21
C TYR A 175 17.78 -7.28 -3.47
N SER A 176 18.65 -6.75 -4.34
CA SER A 176 18.59 -5.36 -4.77
C SER A 176 17.55 -5.18 -5.88
N SER A 177 16.70 -4.18 -5.78
CA SER A 177 15.77 -3.85 -6.86
C SER A 177 16.49 -3.38 -8.14
N ASP A 178 17.73 -2.96 -8.06
CA ASP A 178 18.54 -2.57 -9.22
C ASP A 178 18.85 -3.74 -10.15
N ASP A 179 18.91 -4.95 -9.58
CA ASP A 179 19.13 -6.18 -10.35
C ASP A 179 17.81 -6.71 -11.00
N TYR A 180 16.68 -6.10 -10.67
CA TYR A 180 15.34 -6.48 -11.12
C TYR A 180 14.55 -5.26 -11.65
N PRO A 181 15.02 -4.63 -12.73
CA PRO A 181 14.35 -3.46 -13.28
C PRO A 181 12.92 -3.81 -13.74
N LEU A 182 12.07 -2.80 -13.76
CA LEU A 182 10.74 -2.96 -14.33
C LEU A 182 10.83 -3.38 -15.81
N PRO A 183 9.87 -4.17 -16.33
CA PRO A 183 9.88 -4.59 -17.71
C PRO A 183 9.92 -3.40 -18.67
N ALA A 184 10.79 -3.46 -19.68
CA ALA A 184 10.89 -2.42 -20.70
C ALA A 184 9.54 -2.24 -21.42
N GLY A 185 9.11 -1.00 -21.61
CA GLY A 185 7.82 -0.66 -22.19
C GLY A 185 6.61 -0.91 -21.27
N ARG A 186 6.84 -1.22 -19.98
CA ARG A 186 5.83 -1.44 -18.94
C ARG A 186 6.29 -0.90 -17.57
N SER A 187 7.05 0.19 -17.57
CA SER A 187 7.67 0.75 -16.37
C SER A 187 6.88 1.90 -15.73
N ASN A 188 5.83 2.36 -16.38
CA ASN A 188 4.94 3.41 -15.89
C ASN A 188 3.53 3.24 -16.49
N LEU A 189 2.58 4.05 -15.99
CA LEU A 189 1.18 3.98 -16.43
C LEU A 189 1.03 4.12 -17.96
N ALA A 190 1.71 5.09 -18.58
CA ALA A 190 1.54 5.37 -20.00
C ALA A 190 2.06 4.19 -20.86
N GLU A 191 3.22 3.66 -20.53
CA GLU A 191 3.77 2.48 -21.20
C GLU A 191 2.89 1.24 -21.03
N GLU A 192 2.40 1.00 -19.81
CA GLU A 192 1.53 -0.14 -19.51
C GLU A 192 0.22 -0.09 -20.32
N VAL A 193 -0.41 1.08 -20.37
CA VAL A 193 -1.64 1.29 -21.15
C VAL A 193 -1.36 1.16 -22.65
N PHE A 194 -0.27 1.75 -23.13
CA PHE A 194 0.13 1.64 -24.53
C PHE A 194 0.40 0.17 -24.93
N HIS A 195 1.15 -0.55 -24.11
CA HIS A 195 1.42 -1.97 -24.33
C HIS A 195 0.11 -2.79 -24.38
N HIS A 196 -0.80 -2.56 -23.44
CA HIS A 196 -2.11 -3.22 -23.43
C HIS A 196 -2.91 -2.97 -24.73
N LEU A 197 -2.95 -1.72 -25.18
CA LEU A 197 -3.68 -1.33 -26.39
C LEU A 197 -3.07 -1.94 -27.67
N GLU A 198 -1.75 -2.04 -27.75
CA GLU A 198 -1.04 -2.57 -28.93
C GLU A 198 -1.06 -4.10 -28.99
N THR A 199 -0.98 -4.77 -27.83
CA THR A 199 -0.81 -6.23 -27.80
C THR A 199 -2.06 -7.01 -27.39
N GLY A 200 -3.01 -6.37 -26.71
CA GLY A 200 -4.15 -7.03 -26.07
C GLY A 200 -3.78 -7.81 -24.80
N GLU A 201 -2.52 -7.75 -24.32
CA GLU A 201 -2.13 -8.37 -23.07
C GLU A 201 -2.82 -7.69 -21.87
N PRO A 202 -3.14 -8.43 -20.80
CA PRO A 202 -3.75 -7.84 -19.60
C PRO A 202 -2.90 -6.73 -19.01
N LEU A 203 -3.55 -5.71 -18.48
CA LEU A 203 -2.92 -4.70 -17.62
C LEU A 203 -2.33 -5.36 -16.36
N HIS A 204 -1.39 -4.66 -15.73
CA HIS A 204 -0.81 -5.12 -14.47
C HIS A 204 -1.90 -5.43 -13.43
N ALA A 205 -1.69 -6.47 -12.62
CA ALA A 205 -2.69 -6.98 -11.67
C ALA A 205 -3.25 -5.93 -10.69
N THR A 206 -2.46 -4.91 -10.32
CA THR A 206 -2.94 -3.80 -9.48
C THR A 206 -3.92 -2.87 -10.20
N MET A 207 -3.96 -2.92 -11.53
CA MET A 207 -4.87 -2.14 -12.37
C MET A 207 -6.12 -2.95 -12.77
N ASP A 208 -6.16 -4.25 -12.43
CA ASP A 208 -7.31 -5.13 -12.68
C ASP A 208 -8.57 -4.60 -11.97
N LEU A 209 -9.69 -4.63 -12.68
CA LEU A 209 -10.95 -4.08 -12.17
C LEU A 209 -11.43 -4.79 -10.89
N ASN A 210 -11.30 -6.12 -10.81
CA ASN A 210 -11.76 -6.88 -9.64
C ASN A 210 -10.90 -6.55 -8.41
N ASN A 211 -9.59 -6.45 -8.56
CA ASN A 211 -8.68 -6.05 -7.48
C ASN A 211 -9.03 -4.64 -6.97
N ASN A 212 -9.36 -3.72 -7.85
CA ASN A 212 -9.75 -2.36 -7.48
C ASN A 212 -11.15 -2.32 -6.83
N LEU A 213 -12.11 -3.12 -7.30
CA LEU A 213 -13.41 -3.28 -6.65
C LEU A 213 -13.27 -3.87 -5.23
N TRP A 214 -12.42 -4.86 -5.05
CA TRP A 214 -12.15 -5.41 -3.71
C TRP A 214 -11.46 -4.39 -2.81
N SER A 215 -10.50 -3.62 -3.33
CA SER A 215 -9.84 -2.53 -2.61
C SER A 215 -10.88 -1.48 -2.14
N ALA A 216 -11.74 -1.01 -3.03
CA ALA A 216 -12.80 -0.07 -2.69
C ALA A 216 -13.80 -0.65 -1.65
N ALA A 217 -14.17 -1.91 -1.78
CA ALA A 217 -15.03 -2.60 -0.82
C ALA A 217 -14.38 -2.74 0.57
N MET A 218 -13.07 -2.96 0.63
CA MET A 218 -12.33 -3.00 1.89
C MET A 218 -12.34 -1.64 2.59
N LEU A 219 -12.11 -0.57 1.86
CA LEU A 219 -12.14 0.80 2.39
C LEU A 219 -13.54 1.17 2.89
N ASP A 220 -14.59 0.91 2.12
CA ASP A 220 -15.98 1.15 2.55
C ASP A 220 -16.35 0.33 3.79
N ALA A 221 -15.97 -0.95 3.83
CA ALA A 221 -16.20 -1.79 5.02
C ALA A 221 -15.41 -1.30 6.23
N GLY A 222 -14.19 -0.83 6.05
CA GLY A 222 -13.38 -0.21 7.10
C GLY A 222 -14.02 1.06 7.67
N LEU A 223 -14.48 1.95 6.80
CA LEU A 223 -15.21 3.15 7.21
C LEU A 223 -16.50 2.81 8.00
N ARG A 224 -17.27 1.83 7.56
CA ARG A 224 -18.48 1.39 8.28
C ARG A 224 -18.13 0.79 9.64
N SER A 225 -17.10 -0.06 9.70
CA SER A 225 -16.63 -0.66 10.94
C SER A 225 -16.16 0.39 11.95
N SER A 226 -15.43 1.42 11.50
CA SER A 226 -14.92 2.48 12.38
C SER A 226 -16.01 3.37 13.00
N ARG A 227 -17.21 3.42 12.42
CA ARG A 227 -18.36 4.18 12.95
C ARG A 227 -19.14 3.42 14.03
N SER A 228 -18.87 2.15 14.21
CA SER A 228 -19.53 1.30 15.23
C SER A 228 -18.78 1.24 16.56
N LEU A 229 -17.68 1.98 16.67
CA LEU A 229 -16.85 2.13 17.86
C LEU A 229 -17.10 3.47 18.53
#